data_699ee77edd8fd231e8015afc51918d5e
#
_entry.id   699ee77edd8fd231e8015afc51918d5e
#
_cell.length_a   1.000
_cell.length_b   1.000
_cell.length_c   1.000
_cell.angle_alpha   90.00
_cell.angle_beta   90.00
_cell.angle_gamma   90.00
#
_symmetry.space_group_name_H-M   'P 1'
#
loop_
_entity.id
_entity.type
_entity.pdbx_description
1 polymer ?
#
loop_
_entity_poly.entity_id
_entity_poly.type
_entity_poly.pdbx_seq_one_letter_code
_entity_poly.pdbx_strand_id
1 'polypeptide(L)'
;MYKRQKIHSRDRNLWHISHEGGELENAGNAPLPSTWVMTRSPQEAPDREELVEIGFIEGKPVSVDGMQLEPVQIVELLNEIGARNAIGRIDLVENRFVGIKSRGLYETCLLYTSRCV
;
A
#
# COMPACT_ATOMS: atom_id res chain seq x y z
N MET A 1 4.15 34.75 6.23
CA MET A 1 4.29 33.88 5.39
C MET A 1 3.13 32.95 5.22
N TYR A 2 2.96 32.59 4.10
CA TYR A 2 1.88 31.79 3.78
C TYR A 2 2.11 30.37 4.18
N LYS A 3 1.12 29.79 4.72
CA LYS A 3 1.23 28.47 5.13
C LYS A 3 0.58 27.57 4.14
N ARG A 4 1.30 26.62 3.66
CA ARG A 4 0.75 25.75 2.70
C ARG A 4 -0.19 24.79 3.34
N GLN A 5 -1.35 24.66 2.79
CA GLN A 5 -2.29 23.71 3.27
C GLN A 5 -1.94 22.33 2.82
N LYS A 6 -2.14 21.37 3.69
CA LYS A 6 -2.00 20.01 3.34
C LYS A 6 -3.11 19.59 2.43
N ILE A 7 -2.78 18.97 1.34
CA ILE A 7 -3.78 18.52 0.40
C ILE A 7 -4.54 17.33 0.95
N HIS A 8 -3.84 16.42 1.62
CA HIS A 8 -4.47 15.26 2.24
C HIS A 8 -3.57 14.76 3.35
N SER A 9 -4.12 13.90 4.21
CA SER A 9 -3.40 13.30 5.31
C SER A 9 -2.89 11.94 4.94
N ARG A 10 -1.73 11.59 5.51
CA ARG A 10 -1.16 10.27 5.34
C ARG A 10 -0.80 9.69 6.68
N ASP A 11 -1.16 8.44 6.89
CA ASP A 11 -0.73 7.69 8.06
C ASP A 11 0.05 6.50 7.56
N ARG A 12 1.25 6.34 8.06
CA ARG A 12 2.14 5.30 7.59
C ARG A 12 2.60 4.43 8.74
N ASN A 13 2.58 3.13 8.52
CA ASN A 13 3.17 2.19 9.45
C ASN A 13 3.81 1.07 8.65
N LEU A 14 4.28 0.04 9.35
CA LEU A 14 4.99 -1.06 8.70
C LEU A 14 4.11 -1.80 7.69
N TRP A 15 2.82 -1.84 7.94
CA TRP A 15 1.90 -2.64 7.14
C TRP A 15 1.33 -1.91 5.93
N HIS A 16 1.09 -0.62 6.06
CA HIS A 16 0.48 0.11 4.95
C HIS A 16 0.59 1.62 5.13
N ILE A 17 0.17 2.31 4.10
CA ILE A 17 -0.02 3.75 4.14
C ILE A 17 -1.47 4.02 3.81
N SER A 18 -2.12 4.88 4.59
CA SER A 18 -3.47 5.33 4.27
C SER A 18 -3.43 6.80 3.90
N HIS A 19 -4.26 7.17 2.94
CA HIS A 19 -4.39 8.55 2.47
C HIS A 19 -5.84 8.98 2.57
N GLU A 20 -6.07 10.15 3.15
CA GLU A 20 -7.43 10.68 3.26
C GLU A 20 -7.39 12.20 3.35
N GLY A 21 -8.54 12.83 3.21
CA GLY A 21 -8.65 14.28 3.34
C GLY A 21 -8.33 15.02 2.06
N GLY A 22 -8.30 16.35 2.13
CA GLY A 22 -8.00 17.18 0.99
C GLY A 22 -8.92 16.92 -0.18
N GLU A 23 -8.35 16.71 -1.36
CA GLU A 23 -9.17 16.45 -2.53
C GLU A 23 -9.93 15.13 -2.44
N LEU A 24 -9.54 14.25 -1.53
CA LEU A 24 -10.23 12.98 -1.35
C LEU A 24 -11.51 13.10 -0.53
N GLU A 25 -11.76 14.27 0.04
CA GLU A 25 -13.02 14.51 0.73
C GLU A 25 -14.20 14.41 -0.21
N ASN A 26 -13.99 14.78 -1.46
CA ASN A 26 -15.03 14.63 -2.46
C ASN A 26 -14.89 13.27 -3.12
N ALA A 27 -15.84 12.38 -2.84
CA ALA A 27 -15.78 11.02 -3.33
C ALA A 27 -15.78 10.93 -4.86
N GLY A 28 -16.19 11.98 -5.54
CA GLY A 28 -16.21 12.00 -7.00
C GLY A 28 -14.86 12.33 -7.63
N ASN A 29 -13.88 12.76 -6.83
CA ASN A 29 -12.57 13.10 -7.36
C ASN A 29 -11.68 11.87 -7.49
N ALA A 30 -11.13 11.66 -8.67
CA ALA A 30 -10.15 10.60 -8.84
C ALA A 30 -8.84 11.03 -8.17
N PRO A 31 -8.10 10.08 -7.59
CA PRO A 31 -6.82 10.42 -6.97
C PRO A 31 -5.81 10.86 -8.01
N LEU A 32 -4.98 11.83 -7.62
CA LEU A 32 -3.89 12.26 -8.47
C LEU A 32 -2.79 11.21 -8.45
N PRO A 33 -2.02 11.07 -9.52
CA PRO A 33 -0.89 10.13 -9.51
C PRO A 33 0.08 10.38 -8.35
N SER A 34 0.26 11.64 -7.98
CA SER A 34 1.17 11.98 -6.88
C SER A 34 0.67 11.60 -5.51
N THR A 35 -0.59 11.21 -5.38
CA THR A 35 -1.13 10.77 -4.09
C THR A 35 -0.51 9.44 -3.68
N TRP A 36 -0.24 8.58 -4.66
CA TRP A 36 0.38 7.28 -4.40
C TRP A 36 1.88 7.48 -4.23
N VAL A 37 2.41 7.08 -3.08
CA VAL A 37 3.83 7.32 -2.78
C VAL A 37 4.65 6.06 -2.60
N MET A 38 4.02 4.92 -2.41
CA MET A 38 4.71 3.67 -2.16
C MET A 38 4.77 2.77 -3.39
N THR A 39 3.67 2.68 -4.11
CA THR A 39 3.50 1.73 -5.20
C THR A 39 3.67 2.36 -6.56
N ARG A 40 4.18 1.58 -7.51
CA ARG A 40 4.17 1.99 -8.92
C ARG A 40 2.75 1.95 -9.44
N SER A 41 2.47 2.73 -10.46
CA SER A 41 1.19 2.62 -11.13
C SER A 41 1.14 1.32 -11.91
N PRO A 42 -0.04 0.77 -12.16
CA PRO A 42 -0.14 -0.46 -12.96
C PRO A 42 0.48 -0.34 -14.33
N GLN A 43 0.44 0.87 -14.91
CA GLN A 43 1.02 1.10 -16.23
C GLN A 43 2.55 1.02 -16.21
N GLU A 44 3.14 1.26 -15.05
CA GLU A 44 4.60 1.23 -14.90
C GLU A 44 5.10 -0.09 -14.35
N ALA A 45 4.21 -1.02 -14.08
CA ALA A 45 4.60 -2.32 -13.55
C ALA A 45 5.37 -3.11 -14.61
N PRO A 46 6.28 -4.01 -14.17
CA PRO A 46 6.98 -4.86 -15.12
C PRO A 46 6.02 -5.75 -15.91
N ASP A 47 6.38 -6.09 -17.13
CA ASP A 47 5.56 -6.97 -17.97
C ASP A 47 5.72 -8.44 -17.63
N ARG A 48 6.61 -8.76 -16.71
CA ARG A 48 6.88 -10.13 -16.33
C ARG A 48 6.45 -10.35 -14.91
N GLU A 49 5.92 -11.53 -14.64
CA GLU A 49 5.60 -11.87 -13.26
C GLU A 49 6.88 -12.08 -12.47
N GLU A 50 6.79 -11.80 -11.20
CA GLU A 50 7.90 -12.03 -10.28
C GLU A 50 7.42 -13.03 -9.24
N LEU A 51 8.07 -14.18 -9.18
CA LEU A 51 7.71 -15.23 -8.24
C LEU A 51 8.50 -15.03 -6.96
N VAL A 52 7.82 -15.22 -5.83
CA VAL A 52 8.44 -15.05 -4.52
C VAL A 52 8.12 -16.28 -3.69
N GLU A 53 9.16 -16.87 -3.10
CA GLU A 53 8.96 -18.01 -2.24
C GLU A 53 9.14 -17.59 -0.79
N ILE A 54 8.12 -17.79 0.02
CA ILE A 54 8.16 -17.43 1.44
C ILE A 54 8.20 -18.71 2.25
N GLY A 55 9.24 -18.87 3.05
CA GLY A 55 9.38 -20.04 3.90
C GLY A 55 8.75 -19.78 5.26
N PHE A 56 8.04 -20.78 5.75
CA PHE A 56 7.38 -20.70 7.05
C PHE A 56 7.83 -21.83 7.95
N ILE A 57 7.93 -21.55 9.25
CA ILE A 57 8.13 -22.56 10.26
C ILE A 57 7.09 -22.33 11.33
N GLU A 58 6.25 -23.34 11.57
CA GLU A 58 5.16 -23.27 12.55
C GLU A 58 4.29 -22.02 12.36
N GLY A 59 3.98 -21.72 11.09
CA GLY A 59 3.09 -20.61 10.77
C GLY A 59 3.75 -19.25 10.76
N LYS A 60 5.05 -19.17 11.03
CA LYS A 60 5.76 -17.90 11.04
C LYS A 60 6.66 -17.80 9.81
N PRO A 61 6.61 -16.67 9.08
CA PRO A 61 7.51 -16.49 7.95
C PRO A 61 8.93 -16.31 8.46
N VAL A 62 9.87 -17.04 7.88
CA VAL A 62 11.26 -17.00 8.31
C VAL A 62 12.23 -16.74 7.17
N SER A 63 11.79 -16.85 5.92
CA SER A 63 12.69 -16.63 4.80
C SER A 63 11.95 -16.14 3.57
N VAL A 64 12.69 -15.47 2.70
CA VAL A 64 12.18 -15.04 1.40
C VAL A 64 13.22 -15.49 0.38
N ASP A 65 12.79 -16.26 -0.62
CA ASP A 65 13.64 -16.79 -1.68
C ASP A 65 14.90 -17.47 -1.13
N GLY A 66 14.71 -18.23 -0.05
CA GLY A 66 15.80 -18.98 0.56
C GLY A 66 16.69 -18.20 1.51
N MET A 67 16.45 -16.90 1.65
CA MET A 67 17.26 -16.06 2.52
C MET A 67 16.55 -15.89 3.86
N GLN A 68 17.21 -16.27 4.95
CA GLN A 68 16.64 -16.12 6.27
C GLN A 68 16.70 -14.67 6.71
N LEU A 69 15.58 -14.16 7.18
CA LEU A 69 15.46 -12.75 7.53
C LEU A 69 14.68 -12.59 8.83
N GLU A 70 14.91 -11.47 9.51
CA GLU A 70 14.12 -11.12 10.68
C GLU A 70 12.72 -10.71 10.22
N PRO A 71 11.70 -10.82 11.09
CA PRO A 71 10.32 -10.52 10.70
C PRO A 71 10.14 -9.14 10.07
N VAL A 72 10.76 -8.11 10.63
CA VAL A 72 10.64 -6.76 10.08
C VAL A 72 11.25 -6.69 8.69
N GLN A 73 12.38 -7.36 8.49
CA GLN A 73 13.03 -7.38 7.18
C GLN A 73 12.17 -8.08 6.14
N ILE A 74 11.46 -9.14 6.55
CA ILE A 74 10.56 -9.85 5.64
C ILE A 74 9.45 -8.93 5.20
N VAL A 75 8.84 -8.21 6.13
CA VAL A 75 7.75 -7.29 5.81
C VAL A 75 8.25 -6.20 4.86
N GLU A 76 9.42 -5.62 5.16
CA GLU A 76 9.96 -4.56 4.33
C GLU A 76 10.28 -5.05 2.92
N LEU A 77 10.86 -6.24 2.82
CA LEU A 77 11.21 -6.79 1.52
C LEU A 77 9.95 -7.10 0.70
N LEU A 78 8.94 -7.69 1.32
CA LEU A 78 7.71 -7.99 0.60
C LEU A 78 6.96 -6.73 0.21
N ASN A 79 7.05 -5.68 1.01
CA ASN A 79 6.47 -4.40 0.62
C ASN A 79 7.18 -3.82 -0.60
N GLU A 80 8.51 -3.95 -0.67
CA GLU A 80 9.25 -3.49 -1.84
C GLU A 80 8.87 -4.27 -3.08
N ILE A 81 8.77 -5.58 -2.96
CA ILE A 81 8.41 -6.42 -4.10
C ILE A 81 7.02 -6.08 -4.59
N GLY A 82 6.07 -5.94 -3.67
CA GLY A 82 4.71 -5.55 -4.04
C GLY A 82 4.66 -4.17 -4.67
N ALA A 83 5.40 -3.23 -4.11
CA ALA A 83 5.39 -1.86 -4.62
C ALA A 83 5.89 -1.78 -6.06
N ARG A 84 6.99 -2.46 -6.38
CA ARG A 84 7.53 -2.39 -7.73
C ARG A 84 6.70 -3.15 -8.75
N ASN A 85 5.84 -4.05 -8.27
CA ASN A 85 4.94 -4.79 -9.14
C ASN A 85 3.54 -4.19 -9.16
N ALA A 86 3.38 -2.99 -8.64
CA ALA A 86 2.12 -2.26 -8.62
C ALA A 86 1.01 -3.00 -7.88
N ILE A 87 1.38 -3.67 -6.81
CA ILE A 87 0.44 -4.43 -6.00
C ILE A 87 0.14 -3.68 -4.73
N GLY A 88 -1.13 -3.67 -4.33
CA GLY A 88 -1.52 -3.18 -3.03
C GLY A 88 -2.26 -1.87 -2.98
N ARG A 89 -2.65 -1.31 -4.12
CA ARG A 89 -3.47 -0.09 -4.13
C ARG A 89 -4.92 -0.43 -3.88
N ILE A 90 -5.52 0.30 -2.96
CA ILE A 90 -6.95 0.19 -2.70
C ILE A 90 -7.53 1.59 -2.77
N ASP A 91 -8.63 1.74 -3.49
CA ASP A 91 -9.30 3.00 -3.70
C ASP A 91 -10.77 2.76 -3.47
N LEU A 92 -11.32 3.30 -2.40
CA LEU A 92 -12.71 3.05 -2.09
C LEU A 92 -13.37 4.26 -1.44
N VAL A 93 -14.69 4.26 -1.49
CA VAL A 93 -15.49 5.29 -0.84
C VAL A 93 -15.94 4.73 0.49
N GLU A 94 -15.62 5.45 1.55
CA GLU A 94 -15.92 5.01 2.91
C GLU A 94 -16.88 5.95 3.59
N ASN A 95 -17.63 5.40 4.56
CA ASN A 95 -18.46 6.23 5.42
C ASN A 95 -17.62 6.73 6.57
N ARG A 96 -17.72 8.03 6.82
CA ARG A 96 -17.16 8.58 8.02
C ARG A 96 -18.06 8.29 9.19
N PHE A 97 -17.54 8.50 10.38
CA PHE A 97 -18.28 8.26 11.60
C PHE A 97 -19.65 8.93 11.61
N VAL A 98 -19.73 10.13 11.03
CA VAL A 98 -21.00 10.87 11.01
C VAL A 98 -21.82 10.62 9.74
N GLY A 99 -21.48 9.61 8.98
CA GLY A 99 -22.26 9.26 7.80
C GLY A 99 -21.88 9.98 6.52
N ILE A 100 -20.90 10.86 6.58
CA ILE A 100 -20.41 11.56 5.39
C ILE A 100 -19.45 10.62 4.67
N LYS A 101 -19.57 10.56 3.35
CA LYS A 101 -18.72 9.71 2.54
C LYS A 101 -17.50 10.45 2.05
N SER A 102 -16.37 9.79 2.07
CA SER A 102 -15.14 10.33 1.51
C SER A 102 -14.35 9.19 0.87
N ARG A 103 -13.35 9.54 0.08
CA ARG A 103 -12.55 8.57 -0.61
C ARG A 103 -11.32 8.25 0.23
N GLY A 104 -11.04 6.97 0.38
CA GLY A 104 -9.87 6.51 1.11
C GLY A 104 -8.98 5.72 0.19
N LEU A 105 -7.68 6.02 0.20
CA LEU A 105 -6.70 5.29 -0.60
C LEU A 105 -5.74 4.61 0.35
N TYR A 106 -5.39 3.38 0.01
CA TYR A 106 -4.49 2.59 0.83
C TYR A 106 -3.44 1.94 -0.05
N GLU A 107 -2.23 1.85 0.48
CA GLU A 107 -1.16 1.11 -0.18
C GLU A 107 -0.71 0.03 0.78
N THR A 108 -1.09 -1.22 0.51
CA THR A 108 -0.91 -2.34 1.43
C THR A 108 -0.24 -3.52 0.74
N CYS A 109 0.96 -3.29 0.23
CA CYS A 109 1.64 -4.26 -0.63
C CYS A 109 1.76 -5.65 -0.02
N LEU A 110 2.25 -5.74 1.21
CA LEU A 110 2.43 -7.02 1.86
C LEU A 110 1.11 -7.76 2.07
N LEU A 111 0.10 -7.04 2.54
CA LEU A 111 -1.17 -7.69 2.86
C LEU A 111 -1.82 -8.31 1.63
N TYR A 112 -1.67 -7.68 0.48
CA TYR A 112 -2.16 -8.25 -0.75
C TYR A 112 -1.34 -9.44 -1.18
N THR A 113 -0.03 -9.32 -1.08
CA THR A 113 0.87 -10.38 -1.51
C THR A 113 0.66 -11.64 -0.70
N SER A 114 0.46 -11.50 0.60
CA SER A 114 0.33 -12.65 1.48
C SER A 114 -1.01 -13.37 1.34
N ARG A 115 -2.01 -12.74 0.73
CA ARG A 115 -3.31 -13.38 0.51
C ARG A 115 -3.34 -14.30 -0.69
N CYS A 116 -2.40 -14.11 -1.58
CA CYS A 116 -2.36 -14.90 -2.82
C CYS A 116 -1.54 -16.16 -2.66
N VAL A 117 -1.85 -16.93 -1.68
CA VAL A 117 -1.15 -18.19 -1.47
C VAL A 117 -1.98 -19.33 -1.96
#